data_546f776188c27e72ab59613f7738fca7
#
_entry.id   546f776188c27e72ab59613f7738fca7
#
_cell.length_a   1.000
_cell.length_b   1.000
_cell.length_c   1.000
_cell.angle_alpha   90.00
_cell.angle_beta   90.00
_cell.angle_gamma   90.00
#
_symmetry.space_group_name_H-M   'P 1'
#
loop_
_entity.id
_entity.type
_entity.pdbx_description
1 polymer ?
#
loop_
_entity_poly.entity_id
_entity_poly.type
_entity_poly.pdbx_seq_one_letter_code
_entity_poly.pdbx_strand_id
1 'polypeptide(L)' 'MATRQARIDAFIHDGVPPAEQPLELLCEDRVGTYVIPFLCRWSGGGWQSVDTSNPIEATVVGWRVR' A
#
# COMPACT_ATOMS: atom_id res chain seq x y z
N MET A 1 -16.96 14.03 0.30
CA MET A 1 -15.76 13.59 -0.42
C MET A 1 -14.66 13.28 0.57
N ALA A 2 -13.97 12.15 0.40
CA ALA A 2 -12.90 11.78 1.32
C ALA A 2 -11.67 12.66 1.08
N THR A 3 -11.12 13.23 2.16
CA THR A 3 -9.87 13.98 2.08
C THR A 3 -8.69 13.01 2.03
N ARG A 4 -7.49 13.54 1.70
CA ARG A 4 -6.26 12.76 1.75
C ARG A 4 -6.06 12.14 3.14
N GLN A 5 -6.24 12.92 4.19
CA GLN A 5 -6.05 12.43 5.55
C GLN A 5 -7.06 11.35 5.90
N ALA A 6 -8.32 11.50 5.50
CA ALA A 6 -9.34 10.50 5.76
C ALA A 6 -9.02 9.17 5.05
N ARG A 7 -8.46 9.23 3.85
CA ARG A 7 -8.06 8.02 3.13
C ARG A 7 -6.89 7.33 3.82
N ILE A 8 -5.88 8.10 4.23
CA ILE A 8 -4.74 7.55 4.96
C ILE A 8 -5.19 6.93 6.28
N ASP A 9 -6.12 7.59 6.99
CA ASP A 9 -6.61 7.08 8.27
C ASP A 9 -7.41 5.79 8.13
N ALA A 10 -7.95 5.50 6.95
CA ALA A 10 -8.63 4.24 6.68
C ALA A 10 -7.66 3.06 6.49
N PHE A 11 -6.37 3.34 6.38
CA PHE A 11 -5.32 2.35 6.21
C PHE A 11 -4.36 2.42 7.41
N ILE A 12 -3.58 1.36 7.59
CA ILE A 12 -2.49 1.37 8.56
C ILE A 12 -1.33 2.15 7.91
N HIS A 13 -0.83 3.17 8.58
CA HIS A 13 0.21 4.03 8.01
C HIS A 13 1.41 4.24 8.94
N ASP A 14 1.47 3.51 10.04
CA ASP A 14 2.60 3.55 10.97
C ASP A 14 3.04 2.14 11.31
N GLY A 15 4.29 2.00 11.75
CA GLY A 15 4.86 0.70 12.08
C GLY A 15 5.35 -0.06 10.86
N VAL A 16 5.68 -1.32 11.06
CA VAL A 16 6.19 -2.20 10.01
C VAL A 16 5.07 -3.14 9.54
N PRO A 17 4.85 -3.26 8.22
CA PRO A 17 3.81 -4.17 7.72
C PRO A 17 4.12 -5.63 8.05
N PRO A 18 3.09 -6.48 8.19
CA PRO A 18 3.33 -7.92 8.33
C PRO A 18 4.00 -8.48 7.07
N ALA A 19 5.07 -9.26 7.27
CA ALA A 19 5.83 -9.79 6.16
C ALA A 19 5.07 -10.90 5.42
N GLU A 20 5.24 -10.96 4.10
CA GLU A 20 4.76 -12.04 3.22
C GLU A 20 3.24 -12.26 3.25
N GLN A 21 2.48 -11.25 3.63
CA GLN A 21 1.02 -11.33 3.68
C GLN A 21 0.41 -10.49 2.55
N PRO A 22 -0.61 -11.00 1.83
CA PRO A 22 -1.29 -10.20 0.82
C PRO A 22 -2.04 -9.03 1.46
N LEU A 23 -1.74 -7.82 1.00
CA LEU A 23 -2.29 -6.59 1.54
C LEU A 23 -2.73 -5.67 0.42
N GLU A 24 -3.73 -4.84 0.70
CA GLU A 24 -4.08 -3.72 -0.17
C GLU A 24 -3.19 -2.53 0.16
N LEU A 25 -2.72 -1.82 -0.87
CA LEU A 25 -1.87 -0.65 -0.70
C LEU A 25 -2.60 0.62 -1.11
N LEU A 26 -2.45 1.64 -0.27
CA LEU A 26 -2.80 3.01 -0.63
C LEU A 26 -1.52 3.71 -1.07
N CYS A 27 -1.52 4.23 -2.27
CA CYS A 27 -0.36 4.94 -2.82
C CYS A 27 -0.71 6.39 -3.09
N GLU A 28 0.31 7.20 -3.31
CA GLU A 28 0.13 8.62 -3.57
C GLU A 28 1.06 9.06 -4.69
N ASP A 29 0.53 9.86 -5.60
CA ASP A 29 1.32 10.58 -6.58
C ASP A 29 0.97 12.07 -6.51
N ARG A 30 1.44 12.85 -7.48
CA ARG A 30 1.19 14.30 -7.49
C ARG A 30 -0.28 14.66 -7.74
N VAL A 31 -1.08 13.72 -8.20
CA VAL A 31 -2.51 13.94 -8.46
C VAL A 31 -3.35 13.65 -7.22
N GLY A 32 -2.93 12.69 -6.41
CA GLY A 32 -3.64 12.31 -5.20
C GLY A 32 -3.36 10.88 -4.77
N THR A 33 -4.22 10.37 -3.89
CA THR A 33 -4.09 9.00 -3.40
C THR A 33 -4.92 8.04 -4.23
N TYR A 34 -4.47 6.79 -4.32
CA TYR A 34 -5.19 5.75 -5.04
C TYR A 34 -4.84 4.38 -4.46
N VAL A 35 -5.77 3.44 -4.60
CA VAL A 35 -5.54 2.06 -4.19
C VAL A 35 -5.03 1.28 -5.39
N ILE A 36 -3.90 0.58 -5.23
CA ILE A 36 -3.37 -0.27 -6.29
C ILE A 36 -4.36 -1.41 -6.55
N PRO A 37 -4.68 -1.72 -7.83
CA PRO A 37 -5.72 -2.70 -8.16
C PRO A 37 -5.27 -4.16 -8.05
N PHE A 38 -4.24 -4.46 -7.26
CA PHE A 38 -3.77 -5.81 -7.03
C PHE A 38 -3.17 -5.91 -5.63
N LEU A 39 -3.06 -7.14 -5.10
CA LEU A 39 -2.50 -7.36 -3.78
C LEU A 39 -0.97 -7.31 -3.83
N CYS A 40 -0.39 -6.80 -2.75
CA CYS A 40 1.06 -6.69 -2.61
C CYS A 40 1.48 -7.31 -1.29
N ARG A 41 2.77 -7.60 -1.16
CA ARG A 41 3.35 -8.13 0.07
C ARG A 41 4.57 -7.32 0.46
N TRP A 42 4.81 -7.24 1.76
CA TRP A 42 6.03 -6.64 2.31
C TRP A 42 7.08 -7.73 2.41
N SER A 43 8.20 -7.54 1.75
CA SER A 43 9.28 -8.53 1.73
C SER A 43 10.62 -7.84 1.60
N GLY A 44 11.55 -8.16 2.49
CA GLY A 44 12.92 -7.64 2.43
C GLY A 44 13.02 -6.12 2.51
N GLY A 45 12.10 -5.49 3.23
CA GLY A 45 12.11 -4.03 3.39
C GLY A 45 11.49 -3.27 2.23
N GLY A 46 10.76 -3.95 1.35
CA GLY A 46 10.09 -3.31 0.22
C GLY A 46 8.78 -3.99 -0.14
N TRP A 47 8.00 -3.33 -1.00
CA TRP A 47 6.73 -3.84 -1.47
C TRP A 47 6.89 -4.53 -2.81
N GLN A 48 6.20 -5.64 -2.99
CA GLN A 48 6.19 -6.42 -4.22
C GLN A 48 4.77 -6.85 -4.56
N SER A 49 4.47 -6.98 -5.85
CA SER A 49 3.22 -7.59 -6.29
C SER A 49 3.20 -9.08 -5.90
N VAL A 50 2.07 -9.54 -5.36
CA VAL A 50 1.92 -10.95 -5.01
C VAL A 50 1.98 -11.84 -6.25
N ASP A 51 1.42 -11.37 -7.36
CA ASP A 51 1.33 -12.17 -8.58
C ASP A 51 2.64 -12.26 -9.35
N THR A 52 3.38 -11.16 -9.45
CA THR A 52 4.55 -11.07 -10.34
C THR A 52 5.86 -10.98 -9.58
N SER A 53 5.82 -10.67 -8.29
CA SER A 53 6.99 -10.36 -7.46
C SER A 53 7.77 -9.13 -7.91
N ASN A 54 7.20 -8.34 -8.83
CA ASN A 54 7.83 -7.10 -9.25
C ASN A 54 7.75 -6.05 -8.14
N PRO A 55 8.81 -5.26 -7.95
CA PRO A 55 8.78 -4.23 -6.92
C PRO A 55 7.76 -3.14 -7.25
N ILE A 56 7.20 -2.56 -6.21
CA ILE A 56 6.25 -1.45 -6.36
C ILE A 56 7.07 -0.15 -6.35
N GLU A 57 6.98 0.59 -7.45
CA GLU A 57 7.71 1.85 -7.60
C GLU A 57 6.92 3.06 -7.12
N ALA A 58 5.64 2.88 -6.82
CA ALA A 58 4.80 3.97 -6.32
C ALA A 58 5.14 4.29 -4.87
N THR A 59 4.81 5.52 -4.44
CA THR A 59 4.94 5.91 -3.05
C THR A 59 3.79 5.33 -2.25
N VAL A 60 4.08 4.38 -1.37
CA VAL A 60 3.07 3.73 -0.53
C VAL A 60 2.90 4.55 0.74
N VAL A 61 1.66 4.95 1.04
CA VAL A 61 1.34 5.74 2.23
C VAL A 61 0.50 4.97 3.25
N GLY A 62 0.04 3.77 2.91
CA GLY A 62 -0.70 2.94 3.84
C GLY A 62 -0.97 1.54 3.28
N TRP A 63 -1.37 0.64 4.17
CA TRP A 63 -1.72 -0.74 3.80
C TRP A 63 -2.87 -1.21 4.69
N ARG A 64 -3.57 -2.25 4.24
CA ARG A 64 -4.59 -2.89 5.09
C ARG A 64 -4.77 -4.34 4.66
N VAL A 65 -5.23 -5.15 5.61
CA VAL A 65 -5.60 -6.54 5.34
C VAL A 65 -6.89 -6.54 4.54
N ARG A 66 -6.91 -7.34 3.50
CA ARG A 66 -8.08 -7.49 2.68
C ARG A 66 -9.15 -8.33 3.35
#